data_b68d20acce94efd306517c89391e1357
#
_entry.id   b68d20acce94efd306517c89391e1357
#
_cell.length_a   1.000
_cell.length_b   1.000
_cell.length_c   1.000
_cell.angle_alpha   90.00
_cell.angle_beta   90.00
_cell.angle_gamma   90.00
#
_symmetry.space_group_name_H-M   'P 1'
#
loop_
_entity.id
_entity.type
_entity.pdbx_description
1 polymer ?
#
loop_
_entity_poly.entity_id
_entity_poly.type
_entity_poly.pdbx_seq_one_letter_code
_entity_poly.pdbx_strand_id
1 'polypeptide(L)'
;LMPDTSLQSPYVVRLGGGLVLDKDTFSLPQGAAIQLKNFEPDINGGYRRISGFSKFDSAQVGSSASTILGVHIYRDQIIVAQGTSVFKSSGSGYTSIDTGRTSAGRYNFVNYNFNGTDKMIMVDGANLASIFDNSSVSDISASGRPADPKFVEIFRSHAFYAGMSATPQELIFSVPFDEDDFTGGSGAGSIKVDGVIVGIKVFRENLFVFCEDSIFKVTGSSLSDFAVVPVTRKIGCVDGFSIQEISGDIVYLAPDGLRTIAGTERIGDVELGTISKQIQPRLDNVTRDRISSLVIRKKSQYRLFFPGDSQSESAASGVIGVIKSGVEGGVGWEYADIIGMKPACCASGFISGTETIVHGGYDGYVYKQEDTSKFDGTNISALYESPAYTMGDVGLRKMMQRIIWNYNNEGPVDSDFRIRYDFGSTSIPQPSPYPLNIGGSSAIYGTNAYGTAVYGSSGEPIVRQSIEGSGFTVSVRLDDTDGADPISIKGYQLEFTPGGRR
;
A
#
# COMPACT_ATOMS: atom_id res chain seq x y z
N LEU A 1 34.64 23.89 -40.73
CA LEU A 1 34.17 22.59 -40.23
C LEU A 1 32.67 22.75 -39.95
N MET A 2 31.82 22.19 -40.82
CA MET A 2 30.40 22.05 -40.51
C MET A 2 30.25 21.16 -39.27
N PRO A 3 29.44 21.50 -38.30
CA PRO A 3 29.20 20.60 -37.20
C PRO A 3 28.61 19.31 -37.77
N ASP A 4 29.14 18.18 -37.30
CA ASP A 4 28.59 16.86 -37.62
C ASP A 4 27.14 16.80 -37.11
N THR A 5 26.18 16.87 -38.04
CA THR A 5 24.74 16.85 -37.77
C THR A 5 24.22 15.42 -37.67
N SER A 6 25.08 14.43 -37.50
CA SER A 6 24.67 13.06 -37.28
C SER A 6 23.86 12.94 -35.98
N LEU A 7 22.78 12.19 -36.04
CA LEU A 7 22.03 11.79 -34.85
C LEU A 7 22.98 11.12 -33.86
N GLN A 8 23.05 11.64 -32.66
CA GLN A 8 23.79 10.96 -31.59
C GLN A 8 23.09 9.62 -31.24
N SER A 9 23.83 8.72 -30.65
CA SER A 9 23.25 7.49 -30.11
C SER A 9 22.07 7.83 -29.22
N PRO A 10 20.94 7.11 -29.33
CA PRO A 10 19.77 7.43 -28.59
C PRO A 10 20.00 7.33 -27.06
N TYR A 11 19.50 8.29 -26.31
CA TYR A 11 19.55 8.26 -24.86
C TYR A 11 18.42 7.39 -24.34
N VAL A 12 18.77 6.19 -23.87
CA VAL A 12 17.80 5.17 -23.42
C VAL A 12 17.59 5.31 -21.93
N VAL A 13 16.33 5.44 -21.53
CA VAL A 13 15.88 5.47 -20.13
C VAL A 13 15.06 4.23 -19.86
N ARG A 14 15.54 3.36 -18.98
CA ARG A 14 14.78 2.23 -18.44
C ARG A 14 14.16 2.67 -17.13
N LEU A 15 12.84 2.55 -17.01
CA LEU A 15 12.13 3.01 -15.82
C LEU A 15 12.28 2.02 -14.66
N GLY A 16 12.49 2.56 -13.46
CA GLY A 16 12.69 1.82 -12.22
C GLY A 16 13.35 2.68 -11.16
N GLY A 17 13.41 2.17 -9.92
CA GLY A 17 13.93 2.91 -8.77
C GLY A 17 12.85 3.68 -8.00
N GLY A 18 11.64 3.80 -8.55
CA GLY A 18 10.49 4.41 -7.89
C GLY A 18 10.63 5.92 -7.68
N LEU A 19 9.83 6.44 -6.77
CA LEU A 19 9.85 7.84 -6.32
C LEU A 19 11.06 8.08 -5.43
N VAL A 20 11.88 9.09 -5.73
CA VAL A 20 13.07 9.46 -4.96
C VAL A 20 13.03 10.95 -4.65
N LEU A 21 12.95 11.29 -3.37
CA LEU A 21 12.79 12.65 -2.86
C LEU A 21 13.96 13.11 -1.97
N ASP A 22 14.87 12.21 -1.63
CA ASP A 22 15.99 12.45 -0.70
C ASP A 22 17.28 12.88 -1.39
N LYS A 23 17.26 12.98 -2.73
CA LYS A 23 18.44 13.29 -3.52
C LYS A 23 18.25 14.51 -4.41
N ASP A 24 19.35 15.19 -4.69
CA ASP A 24 19.37 16.25 -5.70
C ASP A 24 19.10 15.66 -7.10
N THR A 25 18.41 16.47 -7.93
CA THR A 25 17.95 16.07 -9.28
C THR A 25 19.07 15.50 -10.16
N PHE A 26 20.31 15.97 -10.01
CA PHE A 26 21.45 15.47 -10.78
C PHE A 26 22.05 14.15 -10.24
N SER A 27 21.73 13.81 -8.99
CA SER A 27 22.22 12.60 -8.33
C SER A 27 21.22 11.44 -8.37
N LEU A 28 20.07 11.65 -9.01
CA LEU A 28 19.03 10.64 -9.12
C LEU A 28 19.42 9.50 -10.07
N PRO A 29 19.12 8.25 -9.73
CA PRO A 29 19.31 7.13 -10.63
C PRO A 29 18.52 7.33 -11.93
N GLN A 30 19.08 6.90 -13.03
CA GLN A 30 18.37 6.89 -14.30
C GLN A 30 17.13 6.00 -14.19
N GLY A 31 15.98 6.51 -14.60
CA GLY A 31 14.70 5.79 -14.54
C GLY A 31 13.87 6.04 -13.27
N ALA A 32 14.47 6.60 -12.20
CA ALA A 32 13.73 7.06 -11.03
C ALA A 32 12.78 8.21 -11.39
N ALA A 33 11.83 8.47 -10.53
CA ALA A 33 10.85 9.53 -10.67
C ALA A 33 11.02 10.59 -9.58
N ILE A 34 10.85 11.88 -9.92
CA ILE A 34 10.71 12.99 -8.97
C ILE A 34 9.24 13.20 -8.58
N GLN A 35 8.32 12.75 -9.41
CA GLN A 35 6.90 12.60 -9.11
C GLN A 35 6.40 11.28 -9.67
N LEU A 36 5.76 10.50 -8.85
CA LEU A 36 5.17 9.21 -9.23
C LEU A 36 3.88 9.04 -8.44
N LYS A 37 2.77 9.51 -9.02
CA LYS A 37 1.45 9.52 -8.39
C LYS A 37 0.53 8.56 -9.12
N ASN A 38 -0.11 7.66 -8.38
CA ASN A 38 -1.03 6.65 -8.94
C ASN A 38 -0.42 5.77 -10.05
N PHE A 39 0.91 5.73 -10.10
CA PHE A 39 1.69 4.73 -10.78
C PHE A 39 2.37 3.86 -9.74
N GLU A 40 2.25 2.56 -9.86
CA GLU A 40 2.94 1.60 -8.99
C GLU A 40 4.19 1.06 -9.68
N PRO A 41 5.30 0.84 -8.96
CA PRO A 41 6.43 0.09 -9.49
C PRO A 41 5.98 -1.32 -9.88
N ASP A 42 6.23 -1.73 -11.13
CA ASP A 42 5.87 -3.05 -11.63
C ASP A 42 6.98 -4.06 -11.29
N ILE A 43 6.62 -5.23 -10.79
CA ILE A 43 7.56 -6.33 -10.49
C ILE A 43 8.45 -6.65 -11.69
N ASN A 44 7.89 -6.58 -12.90
CA ASN A 44 8.59 -6.84 -14.16
C ASN A 44 9.39 -5.64 -14.70
N GLY A 45 9.56 -4.60 -13.89
CA GLY A 45 10.22 -3.36 -14.26
C GLY A 45 9.27 -2.32 -14.85
N GLY A 46 9.65 -1.04 -14.73
CA GLY A 46 8.83 0.10 -15.13
C GLY A 46 7.76 0.47 -14.11
N TYR A 47 6.81 1.27 -14.56
CA TYR A 47 5.70 1.76 -13.73
C TYR A 47 4.37 1.44 -14.41
N ARG A 48 3.41 0.98 -13.62
CA ARG A 48 2.06 0.68 -14.07
C ARG A 48 1.06 1.60 -13.38
N ARG A 49 0.10 2.17 -14.10
CA ARG A 49 -1.01 2.88 -13.46
C ARG A 49 -1.75 1.92 -12.54
N ILE A 50 -2.05 2.35 -11.32
CA ILE A 50 -2.80 1.53 -10.36
C ILE A 50 -4.19 1.21 -10.88
N SER A 51 -4.71 0.07 -10.49
CA SER A 51 -6.12 -0.24 -10.64
C SER A 51 -6.93 0.53 -9.60
N GLY A 52 -8.18 0.82 -9.91
CA GLY A 52 -9.10 1.50 -9.03
C GLY A 52 -9.85 0.57 -8.10
N PHE A 53 -10.97 1.06 -7.61
CA PHE A 53 -11.86 0.33 -6.73
C PHE A 53 -13.32 0.57 -7.11
N SER A 54 -14.17 -0.38 -6.76
CA SER A 54 -15.63 -0.27 -6.84
C SER A 54 -16.27 -0.65 -5.50
N LYS A 55 -17.53 -0.33 -5.31
CA LYS A 55 -18.28 -0.80 -4.16
C LYS A 55 -18.34 -2.32 -4.16
N PHE A 56 -18.03 -2.94 -3.01
CA PHE A 56 -18.18 -4.39 -2.84
C PHE A 56 -19.65 -4.81 -2.95
N ASP A 57 -20.53 -4.00 -2.39
CA ASP A 57 -21.99 -4.11 -2.52
C ASP A 57 -22.58 -2.73 -2.76
N SER A 58 -23.67 -2.66 -3.52
CA SER A 58 -24.38 -1.41 -3.81
C SER A 58 -25.07 -0.80 -2.58
N ALA A 59 -25.31 -1.60 -1.53
CA ALA A 59 -25.89 -1.16 -0.29
C ALA A 59 -24.85 -0.61 0.67
N GLN A 60 -25.17 0.46 1.38
CA GLN A 60 -24.40 0.92 2.53
C GLN A 60 -24.55 -0.08 3.69
N VAL A 61 -23.48 -0.24 4.45
CA VAL A 61 -23.49 -1.05 5.67
C VAL A 61 -24.49 -0.44 6.67
N GLY A 62 -25.37 -1.25 7.20
CA GLY A 62 -26.38 -0.80 8.17
C GLY A 62 -27.31 0.32 7.65
N SER A 63 -27.39 0.54 6.33
CA SER A 63 -28.14 1.65 5.71
C SER A 63 -27.73 3.03 6.24
N SER A 64 -26.45 3.21 6.55
CA SER A 64 -25.90 4.42 7.18
C SER A 64 -24.64 4.90 6.49
N ALA A 65 -24.50 6.21 6.31
CA ALA A 65 -23.31 6.87 5.80
C ALA A 65 -22.20 7.09 6.85
N SER A 66 -22.22 6.31 7.95
CA SER A 66 -21.22 6.42 9.01
C SER A 66 -19.92 5.72 8.62
N THR A 67 -18.80 6.22 9.14
CA THR A 67 -17.49 5.64 8.94
C THR A 67 -17.44 4.15 9.29
N ILE A 68 -16.82 3.36 8.45
CA ILE A 68 -16.52 1.96 8.73
C ILE A 68 -15.34 1.90 9.72
N LEU A 69 -15.54 1.22 10.84
CA LEU A 69 -14.60 1.14 11.95
C LEU A 69 -13.63 -0.06 11.83
N GLY A 70 -14.03 -1.06 11.06
CA GLY A 70 -13.22 -2.25 10.80
C GLY A 70 -13.78 -3.08 9.68
N VAL A 71 -12.91 -3.71 8.91
CA VAL A 71 -13.25 -4.66 7.86
C VAL A 71 -12.35 -5.88 7.96
N HIS A 72 -12.89 -7.07 7.76
CA HIS A 72 -12.16 -8.32 7.86
C HIS A 72 -12.76 -9.40 6.95
N ILE A 73 -11.95 -10.38 6.56
CA ILE A 73 -12.38 -11.51 5.74
C ILE A 73 -12.39 -12.77 6.62
N TYR A 74 -13.58 -13.36 6.76
CA TYR A 74 -13.79 -14.58 7.51
C TYR A 74 -14.69 -15.54 6.74
N ARG A 75 -14.22 -16.77 6.49
CA ARG A 75 -14.96 -17.83 5.77
C ARG A 75 -15.67 -17.34 4.50
N ASP A 76 -14.91 -16.77 3.58
CA ASP A 76 -15.41 -16.23 2.31
C ASP A 76 -16.45 -15.09 2.45
N GLN A 77 -16.62 -14.52 3.63
CA GLN A 77 -17.50 -13.38 3.91
C GLN A 77 -16.70 -12.19 4.39
N ILE A 78 -17.23 -10.99 4.13
CA ILE A 78 -16.68 -9.76 4.69
C ILE A 78 -17.44 -9.43 5.98
N ILE A 79 -16.70 -9.26 7.06
CA ILE A 79 -17.17 -8.78 8.34
C ILE A 79 -16.86 -7.30 8.43
N VAL A 80 -17.84 -6.51 8.84
CA VAL A 80 -17.77 -5.04 8.85
C VAL A 80 -18.29 -4.50 10.17
N ALA A 81 -17.50 -3.68 10.83
CA ALA A 81 -17.92 -2.94 12.03
C ALA A 81 -18.26 -1.50 11.67
N GLN A 82 -19.43 -1.02 12.06
CA GLN A 82 -19.91 0.34 11.84
C GLN A 82 -20.79 0.81 13.00
N GLY A 83 -20.51 2.02 13.50
CA GLY A 83 -21.29 2.59 14.60
C GLY A 83 -21.32 1.67 15.83
N THR A 84 -22.48 1.22 16.21
CA THR A 84 -22.71 0.34 17.37
C THR A 84 -22.97 -1.11 16.98
N SER A 85 -22.72 -1.51 15.74
CA SER A 85 -23.10 -2.82 15.22
C SER A 85 -21.98 -3.44 14.36
N VAL A 86 -22.02 -4.76 14.28
CA VAL A 86 -21.16 -5.55 13.39
C VAL A 86 -22.06 -6.30 12.40
N PHE A 87 -21.62 -6.34 11.17
CA PHE A 87 -22.35 -6.92 10.05
C PHE A 87 -21.52 -7.97 9.33
N LYS A 88 -22.18 -8.86 8.61
CA LYS A 88 -21.56 -9.76 7.63
C LYS A 88 -22.17 -9.56 6.25
N SER A 89 -21.38 -9.71 5.20
CA SER A 89 -21.89 -9.71 3.83
C SER A 89 -22.81 -10.90 3.59
N SER A 90 -23.89 -10.70 2.83
CA SER A 90 -24.95 -11.73 2.65
C SER A 90 -25.29 -12.00 1.19
N GLY A 91 -24.37 -11.70 0.25
CA GLY A 91 -24.62 -11.88 -1.20
C GLY A 91 -25.42 -10.75 -1.84
N SER A 92 -26.28 -10.05 -1.10
CA SER A 92 -26.91 -8.79 -1.48
C SER A 92 -27.10 -7.93 -0.24
N GLY A 93 -26.12 -7.06 0.04
CA GLY A 93 -26.08 -6.20 1.22
C GLY A 93 -25.44 -6.88 2.44
N TYR A 94 -25.81 -6.40 3.63
CA TYR A 94 -25.20 -6.76 4.90
C TYR A 94 -26.24 -7.15 5.93
N THR A 95 -25.97 -8.22 6.67
CA THR A 95 -26.80 -8.69 7.77
C THR A 95 -26.10 -8.39 9.10
N SER A 96 -26.82 -7.76 10.03
CA SER A 96 -26.29 -7.51 11.39
C SER A 96 -26.10 -8.83 12.13
N ILE A 97 -24.94 -9.00 12.75
CA ILE A 97 -24.58 -10.15 13.58
C ILE A 97 -24.39 -9.77 15.04
N ASP A 98 -24.19 -8.47 15.33
CA ASP A 98 -24.03 -7.95 16.67
C ASP A 98 -24.50 -6.50 16.74
N THR A 99 -25.05 -6.08 17.89
CA THR A 99 -25.58 -4.72 18.11
C THR A 99 -25.38 -4.27 19.56
N GLY A 100 -25.50 -2.96 19.79
CA GLY A 100 -25.42 -2.40 21.14
C GLY A 100 -24.02 -2.17 21.67
N ARG A 101 -23.02 -2.22 20.81
CA ARG A 101 -21.62 -1.93 21.15
C ARG A 101 -21.41 -0.42 21.35
N THR A 102 -20.37 -0.07 22.10
CA THR A 102 -19.92 1.31 22.18
C THR A 102 -19.19 1.68 20.88
N SER A 103 -19.66 2.71 20.18
CA SER A 103 -19.02 3.20 18.95
C SER A 103 -17.82 4.08 19.27
N ALA A 104 -16.66 3.51 19.51
CA ALA A 104 -15.50 4.30 19.93
C ALA A 104 -14.18 3.89 19.27
N GLY A 105 -13.98 2.64 18.90
CA GLY A 105 -12.68 2.11 18.52
C GLY A 105 -12.59 1.65 17.08
N ARG A 106 -11.35 1.47 16.62
CA ARG A 106 -11.04 0.74 15.39
C ARG A 106 -10.95 -0.74 15.72
N TYR A 107 -11.54 -1.56 14.89
CA TYR A 107 -11.57 -3.00 15.12
C TYR A 107 -10.28 -3.66 14.64
N ASN A 108 -9.80 -4.60 15.46
CA ASN A 108 -8.80 -5.59 15.11
C ASN A 108 -9.43 -6.98 15.20
N PHE A 109 -9.06 -7.86 14.28
CA PHE A 109 -9.68 -9.18 14.13
C PHE A 109 -8.59 -10.24 13.97
N VAL A 110 -8.88 -11.45 14.46
CA VAL A 110 -8.07 -12.63 14.23
C VAL A 110 -8.93 -13.85 13.96
N ASN A 111 -8.63 -14.58 12.89
CA ASN A 111 -9.24 -15.88 12.63
C ASN A 111 -8.42 -16.97 13.33
N TYR A 112 -9.08 -17.93 13.93
CA TYR A 112 -8.43 -19.05 14.58
C TYR A 112 -9.25 -20.32 14.49
N ASN A 113 -8.60 -21.45 14.76
CA ASN A 113 -9.23 -22.76 14.79
C ASN A 113 -8.73 -23.51 16.02
N PHE A 114 -9.50 -23.50 17.08
CA PHE A 114 -9.26 -24.32 18.24
C PHE A 114 -10.16 -25.56 18.18
N ASN A 115 -9.54 -26.73 18.37
CA ASN A 115 -10.24 -28.01 18.40
C ASN A 115 -11.08 -28.33 17.12
N GLY A 116 -10.62 -27.84 15.96
CA GLY A 116 -11.30 -28.08 14.69
C GLY A 116 -12.48 -27.17 14.38
N THR A 117 -12.74 -26.16 15.20
CA THR A 117 -13.81 -25.17 14.98
C THR A 117 -13.22 -23.83 14.60
N ASP A 118 -13.50 -23.37 13.37
CA ASP A 118 -13.10 -22.04 12.93
C ASP A 118 -13.95 -20.98 13.59
N LYS A 119 -13.32 -20.01 14.22
CA LYS A 119 -13.93 -18.85 14.86
C LYS A 119 -13.12 -17.59 14.55
N MET A 120 -13.66 -16.45 14.89
CA MET A 120 -13.02 -15.15 14.79
C MET A 120 -13.19 -14.41 16.11
N ILE A 121 -12.09 -13.83 16.62
CA ILE A 121 -12.15 -12.87 17.73
C ILE A 121 -12.09 -11.45 17.15
N MET A 122 -12.88 -10.56 17.70
CA MET A 122 -12.89 -9.13 17.40
C MET A 122 -12.72 -8.30 18.67
N VAL A 123 -11.91 -7.26 18.57
CA VAL A 123 -11.60 -6.30 19.65
C VAL A 123 -11.56 -4.89 19.08
N ASP A 124 -11.84 -3.87 19.90
CA ASP A 124 -11.93 -2.49 19.43
C ASP A 124 -11.37 -1.44 20.41
N GLY A 125 -10.87 -1.86 21.56
CA GLY A 125 -10.34 -0.97 22.59
C GLY A 125 -11.40 -0.21 23.41
N ALA A 126 -12.68 -0.58 23.28
CA ALA A 126 -13.79 0.05 24.01
C ALA A 126 -14.77 -0.94 24.59
N ASN A 127 -14.91 -2.09 23.97
CA ASN A 127 -15.83 -3.15 24.37
C ASN A 127 -15.05 -4.40 24.81
N LEU A 128 -15.75 -5.36 25.41
CA LEU A 128 -15.19 -6.69 25.63
C LEU A 128 -14.80 -7.33 24.31
N ALA A 129 -13.78 -8.18 24.33
CA ALA A 129 -13.49 -9.03 23.21
C ALA A 129 -14.70 -9.95 22.93
N SER A 130 -15.01 -10.15 21.66
CA SER A 130 -16.17 -10.99 21.27
C SER A 130 -15.74 -12.04 20.26
N ILE A 131 -16.39 -13.18 20.33
CA ILE A 131 -16.15 -14.34 19.48
C ILE A 131 -17.32 -14.48 18.51
N PHE A 132 -17.02 -14.67 17.23
CA PHE A 132 -17.98 -15.01 16.20
C PHE A 132 -17.72 -16.43 15.68
N ASP A 133 -18.71 -17.30 15.78
CA ASP A 133 -18.65 -18.70 15.37
C ASP A 133 -19.28 -18.99 14.00
N ASN A 134 -19.56 -17.95 13.22
CA ASN A 134 -20.32 -17.92 11.97
C ASN A 134 -21.86 -17.93 12.14
N SER A 135 -22.39 -18.19 13.31
CA SER A 135 -23.84 -18.14 13.59
C SER A 135 -24.21 -17.03 14.58
N SER A 136 -23.46 -16.89 15.65
CA SER A 136 -23.71 -15.94 16.72
C SER A 136 -22.45 -15.26 17.21
N VAL A 137 -22.61 -14.08 17.79
CA VAL A 137 -21.56 -13.36 18.51
C VAL A 137 -21.79 -13.54 20.01
N SER A 138 -20.74 -13.83 20.75
CA SER A 138 -20.72 -13.91 22.20
C SER A 138 -19.54 -13.13 22.77
N ASP A 139 -19.77 -12.37 23.83
CA ASP A 139 -18.70 -11.67 24.53
C ASP A 139 -17.91 -12.63 25.41
N ILE A 140 -16.60 -12.43 25.47
CA ILE A 140 -15.73 -13.11 26.41
C ILE A 140 -16.06 -12.60 27.81
N SER A 141 -16.61 -13.49 28.67
CA SER A 141 -17.18 -13.11 29.94
C SER A 141 -16.45 -13.66 31.17
N ALA A 142 -15.47 -14.53 30.98
CA ALA A 142 -14.71 -15.18 32.05
C ALA A 142 -14.00 -14.19 32.97
N SER A 143 -13.83 -14.58 34.23
CA SER A 143 -13.06 -13.79 35.20
C SER A 143 -11.59 -13.74 34.81
N GLY A 144 -10.95 -12.58 34.95
CA GLY A 144 -9.55 -12.38 34.55
C GLY A 144 -9.35 -11.99 33.09
N ARG A 145 -10.45 -11.90 32.30
CA ARG A 145 -10.40 -11.45 30.92
C ARG A 145 -9.89 -10.01 30.77
N PRO A 146 -9.36 -9.62 29.60
CA PRO A 146 -9.07 -8.22 29.29
C PRO A 146 -10.37 -7.40 29.26
N ALA A 147 -10.32 -6.16 29.76
CA ALA A 147 -11.52 -5.31 29.88
C ALA A 147 -11.90 -4.64 28.56
N ASP A 148 -10.92 -4.08 27.85
CA ASP A 148 -11.10 -3.25 26.66
C ASP A 148 -9.91 -3.43 25.71
N PRO A 149 -9.65 -4.66 25.21
CA PRO A 149 -8.47 -4.92 24.39
C PRO A 149 -8.60 -4.27 23.02
N LYS A 150 -7.50 -3.71 22.53
CA LYS A 150 -7.41 -3.06 21.22
C LYS A 150 -6.79 -3.97 20.15
N PHE A 151 -5.96 -4.92 20.56
CA PHE A 151 -5.26 -5.84 19.69
C PHE A 151 -5.41 -7.27 20.18
N VAL A 152 -5.50 -8.20 19.24
CA VAL A 152 -5.57 -9.63 19.50
C VAL A 152 -4.77 -10.41 18.47
N GLU A 153 -4.03 -11.40 18.91
CA GLU A 153 -3.31 -12.37 18.06
C GLU A 153 -3.31 -13.75 18.70
N ILE A 154 -3.26 -14.79 17.88
CA ILE A 154 -3.16 -16.17 18.35
C ILE A 154 -1.71 -16.62 18.33
N PHE A 155 -1.18 -16.97 19.50
CA PHE A 155 0.19 -17.47 19.63
C PHE A 155 0.21 -18.72 20.52
N ARG A 156 0.82 -19.81 20.01
CA ARG A 156 0.93 -21.10 20.73
C ARG A 156 -0.40 -21.58 21.29
N SER A 157 -1.46 -21.48 20.51
CA SER A 157 -2.84 -21.85 20.87
C SER A 157 -3.46 -21.01 21.99
N HIS A 158 -2.84 -19.95 22.43
CA HIS A 158 -3.41 -18.95 23.33
C HIS A 158 -3.91 -17.74 22.52
N ALA A 159 -4.99 -17.12 22.95
CA ALA A 159 -5.42 -15.81 22.48
C ALA A 159 -4.74 -14.73 23.33
N PHE A 160 -3.85 -13.94 22.72
CA PHE A 160 -3.12 -12.83 23.37
C PHE A 160 -3.82 -11.52 23.08
N TYR A 161 -4.06 -10.74 24.12
CA TYR A 161 -4.72 -9.46 24.08
C TYR A 161 -3.81 -8.34 24.58
N ALA A 162 -3.88 -7.18 23.94
CA ALA A 162 -3.07 -6.01 24.28
C ALA A 162 -3.81 -4.69 24.07
N GLY A 163 -3.23 -3.61 24.59
CA GLY A 163 -3.73 -2.25 24.39
C GLY A 163 -4.93 -1.91 25.26
N MET A 164 -5.08 -2.53 26.43
CA MET A 164 -6.09 -2.16 27.42
C MET A 164 -5.80 -0.77 27.97
N SER A 165 -6.85 0.04 28.16
CA SER A 165 -6.70 1.42 28.64
C SER A 165 -6.14 1.53 30.06
N ALA A 166 -6.51 0.61 30.95
CA ALA A 166 -6.04 0.57 32.34
C ALA A 166 -4.64 -0.02 32.50
N THR A 167 -4.23 -0.93 31.61
CA THR A 167 -2.95 -1.64 31.67
C THR A 167 -2.28 -1.66 30.28
N PRO A 168 -1.86 -0.51 29.74
CA PRO A 168 -1.39 -0.40 28.37
C PRO A 168 -0.05 -1.10 28.10
N GLN A 169 0.65 -1.53 29.15
CA GLN A 169 1.94 -2.25 29.09
C GLN A 169 1.79 -3.75 29.28
N GLU A 170 0.56 -4.26 29.32
CA GLU A 170 0.29 -5.65 29.70
C GLU A 170 -0.29 -6.44 28.52
N LEU A 171 0.20 -7.65 28.34
CA LEU A 171 -0.39 -8.70 27.53
C LEU A 171 -1.17 -9.61 28.43
N ILE A 172 -2.43 -9.88 28.17
CA ILE A 172 -3.24 -10.89 28.84
C ILE A 172 -3.49 -12.03 27.84
N PHE A 173 -3.36 -13.28 28.27
CA PHE A 173 -3.58 -14.42 27.39
C PHE A 173 -4.43 -15.49 28.02
N SER A 174 -5.23 -16.16 27.20
CA SER A 174 -6.16 -17.22 27.58
C SER A 174 -5.44 -18.54 27.89
N VAL A 175 -6.17 -19.50 28.42
CA VAL A 175 -5.75 -20.91 28.47
C VAL A 175 -5.52 -21.42 27.02
N PRO A 176 -4.56 -22.35 26.78
CA PRO A 176 -4.36 -22.89 25.45
C PRO A 176 -5.60 -23.67 24.97
N PHE A 177 -5.98 -23.45 23.71
CA PHE A 177 -7.15 -24.00 23.03
C PHE A 177 -8.52 -23.60 23.64
N ASP A 178 -8.55 -22.62 24.54
CA ASP A 178 -9.77 -22.06 25.11
C ASP A 178 -9.67 -20.53 25.19
N GLU A 179 -10.41 -19.87 24.37
CA GLU A 179 -10.39 -18.41 24.22
C GLU A 179 -11.19 -17.66 25.31
N ASP A 180 -12.07 -18.34 26.04
CA ASP A 180 -12.92 -17.77 27.10
C ASP A 180 -12.51 -18.27 28.50
N ASP A 181 -11.37 -18.91 28.67
CA ASP A 181 -10.83 -19.28 30.00
C ASP A 181 -9.53 -18.51 30.31
N PHE A 182 -9.52 -17.81 31.44
CA PHE A 182 -8.37 -17.06 31.95
C PHE A 182 -7.89 -17.57 33.32
N THR A 183 -8.14 -18.85 33.61
CA THR A 183 -7.73 -19.49 34.87
C THR A 183 -6.21 -19.72 34.88
N GLY A 184 -5.47 -19.00 35.73
CA GLY A 184 -4.01 -19.08 35.80
C GLY A 184 -3.46 -20.48 36.06
N GLY A 185 -4.15 -21.30 36.86
CA GLY A 185 -3.77 -22.70 37.11
C GLY A 185 -3.88 -23.62 35.89
N SER A 186 -4.60 -23.21 34.85
CA SER A 186 -4.79 -23.94 33.59
C SER A 186 -3.92 -23.43 32.45
N GLY A 187 -3.07 -22.44 32.68
CA GLY A 187 -2.10 -21.94 31.68
C GLY A 187 -2.39 -20.54 31.15
N ALA A 188 -3.44 -19.87 31.63
CA ALA A 188 -3.64 -18.44 31.35
C ALA A 188 -2.72 -17.57 32.22
N GLY A 189 -2.50 -16.34 31.79
CA GLY A 189 -1.68 -15.40 32.55
C GLY A 189 -1.55 -14.03 31.91
N SER A 190 -0.62 -13.26 32.46
CA SER A 190 -0.26 -11.96 31.89
C SER A 190 1.25 -11.75 31.84
N ILE A 191 1.71 -10.94 30.91
CA ILE A 191 3.10 -10.55 30.73
C ILE A 191 3.15 -9.03 30.63
N LYS A 192 4.04 -8.40 31.44
CA LYS A 192 4.29 -6.96 31.33
C LYS A 192 5.55 -6.70 30.53
N VAL A 193 5.49 -5.70 29.68
CA VAL A 193 6.61 -5.16 28.89
C VAL A 193 6.92 -3.75 29.34
N ASP A 194 8.13 -3.29 29.04
CA ASP A 194 8.59 -1.94 29.34
C ASP A 194 8.24 -1.02 28.16
N GLY A 195 7.00 -0.51 28.13
CA GLY A 195 6.49 0.39 27.10
C GLY A 195 4.99 0.23 26.84
N VAL A 196 4.35 1.28 26.37
CA VAL A 196 2.93 1.28 25.95
C VAL A 196 2.81 0.47 24.66
N ILE A 197 1.98 -0.57 24.68
CA ILE A 197 1.79 -1.46 23.52
C ILE A 197 0.87 -0.79 22.51
N VAL A 198 1.35 -0.65 21.29
CA VAL A 198 0.60 -0.08 20.15
C VAL A 198 0.28 -1.11 19.07
N GLY A 199 0.74 -2.33 19.21
CA GLY A 199 0.42 -3.42 18.31
C GLY A 199 1.10 -4.73 18.70
N ILE A 200 0.50 -5.84 18.29
CA ILE A 200 1.08 -7.17 18.42
C ILE A 200 0.96 -7.91 17.09
N LYS A 201 1.93 -8.77 16.78
CA LYS A 201 1.92 -9.57 15.57
C LYS A 201 2.68 -10.86 15.72
N VAL A 202 2.04 -11.96 15.42
CA VAL A 202 2.72 -13.25 15.34
C VAL A 202 3.47 -13.34 14.03
N PHE A 203 4.74 -13.67 14.10
CA PHE A 203 5.57 -13.88 12.94
C PHE A 203 6.58 -15.00 13.19
N ARG A 204 6.61 -15.95 12.26
CA ARG A 204 7.35 -17.21 12.44
C ARG A 204 6.91 -17.85 13.75
N GLU A 205 7.84 -18.11 14.67
CA GLU A 205 7.56 -18.81 15.93
C GLU A 205 7.55 -17.86 17.15
N ASN A 206 7.40 -16.55 16.94
CA ASN A 206 7.45 -15.55 18.01
C ASN A 206 6.25 -14.60 17.93
N LEU A 207 5.82 -14.08 19.06
CA LEU A 207 4.88 -12.98 19.14
C LEU A 207 5.68 -11.68 19.33
N PHE A 208 5.68 -10.81 18.32
CA PHE A 208 6.27 -9.49 18.40
C PHE A 208 5.31 -8.51 19.05
N VAL A 209 5.83 -7.73 19.99
CA VAL A 209 5.11 -6.73 20.76
C VAL A 209 5.73 -5.37 20.43
N PHE A 210 4.96 -4.55 19.73
CA PHE A 210 5.37 -3.22 19.32
C PHE A 210 4.88 -2.21 20.35
N CYS A 211 5.82 -1.46 20.92
CA CYS A 211 5.55 -0.36 21.82
C CYS A 211 5.83 0.98 21.11
N GLU A 212 5.50 2.10 21.76
CA GLU A 212 5.72 3.44 21.20
C GLU A 212 7.21 3.75 20.94
N ASP A 213 8.12 3.22 21.77
CA ASP A 213 9.56 3.49 21.75
C ASP A 213 10.46 2.25 21.72
N SER A 214 9.86 1.06 21.73
CA SER A 214 10.58 -0.21 21.86
C SER A 214 9.83 -1.35 21.17
N ILE A 215 10.56 -2.44 20.89
CA ILE A 215 9.96 -3.66 20.36
C ILE A 215 10.52 -4.84 21.13
N PHE A 216 9.62 -5.73 21.54
CA PHE A 216 9.95 -6.97 22.22
C PHE A 216 9.44 -8.16 21.40
N LYS A 217 9.97 -9.33 21.70
CA LYS A 217 9.39 -10.60 21.25
C LYS A 217 9.15 -11.52 22.43
N VAL A 218 8.02 -12.17 22.42
CA VAL A 218 7.68 -13.24 23.34
C VAL A 218 8.05 -14.56 22.65
N THR A 219 8.88 -15.33 23.32
CA THR A 219 9.33 -16.67 22.93
C THR A 219 8.80 -17.69 23.93
N GLY A 220 8.85 -18.95 23.56
CA GLY A 220 8.37 -20.04 24.43
C GLY A 220 7.13 -20.73 23.87
N SER A 221 6.61 -21.68 24.59
CA SER A 221 5.50 -22.54 24.15
C SER A 221 4.33 -22.62 25.15
N SER A 222 4.55 -22.17 26.39
CA SER A 222 3.56 -22.25 27.46
C SER A 222 3.82 -21.19 28.53
N LEU A 223 2.89 -20.97 29.45
CA LEU A 223 3.03 -20.04 30.58
C LEU A 223 4.35 -20.21 31.34
N SER A 224 4.85 -21.44 31.50
CA SER A 224 6.04 -21.72 32.31
C SER A 224 7.37 -21.31 31.64
N ASP A 225 7.37 -21.14 30.31
CA ASP A 225 8.59 -20.83 29.54
C ASP A 225 8.46 -19.58 28.66
N PHE A 226 7.32 -18.87 28.73
CA PHE A 226 7.21 -17.59 28.04
C PHE A 226 8.24 -16.59 28.57
N ALA A 227 9.07 -16.10 27.66
CA ALA A 227 10.12 -15.13 27.97
C ALA A 227 10.01 -13.91 27.04
N VAL A 228 10.18 -12.72 27.63
CA VAL A 228 10.21 -11.46 26.89
C VAL A 228 11.65 -11.11 26.56
N VAL A 229 11.95 -11.00 25.28
CA VAL A 229 13.29 -10.66 24.78
C VAL A 229 13.21 -9.33 24.04
N PRO A 230 14.02 -8.33 24.38
CA PRO A 230 14.04 -7.07 23.65
C PRO A 230 14.64 -7.27 22.26
N VAL A 231 13.97 -6.73 21.24
CA VAL A 231 14.46 -6.60 19.86
C VAL A 231 15.18 -5.26 19.73
N THR A 232 14.54 -4.19 20.18
CA THR A 232 15.13 -2.85 20.27
C THR A 232 14.48 -2.07 21.41
N ARG A 233 15.26 -1.17 22.03
CA ARG A 233 14.79 -0.28 23.13
C ARG A 233 14.78 1.20 22.74
N LYS A 234 14.97 1.52 21.46
CA LYS A 234 15.09 2.90 20.98
C LYS A 234 14.22 3.20 19.76
N ILE A 235 13.58 2.18 19.22
CA ILE A 235 12.76 2.30 18.02
C ILE A 235 11.45 1.58 18.31
N GLY A 236 10.36 2.31 18.25
CA GLY A 236 9.03 1.78 18.42
C GLY A 236 8.21 1.84 17.15
N CYS A 237 6.91 1.65 17.30
CA CYS A 237 5.92 1.70 16.22
C CYS A 237 4.96 2.88 16.47
N VAL A 238 4.61 3.61 15.43
CA VAL A 238 3.70 4.76 15.52
C VAL A 238 2.25 4.32 15.66
N ASP A 239 1.84 3.29 14.90
CA ASP A 239 0.47 2.80 14.87
C ASP A 239 0.44 1.31 14.52
N GLY A 240 -0.25 0.52 15.33
CA GLY A 240 -0.38 -0.94 15.14
C GLY A 240 -1.07 -1.34 13.83
N PHE A 241 -1.90 -0.47 13.25
CA PHE A 241 -2.53 -0.73 11.95
C PHE A 241 -1.58 -0.49 10.75
N SER A 242 -0.34 -0.09 11.00
CA SER A 242 0.73 -0.07 10.00
C SER A 242 1.48 -1.40 9.88
N ILE A 243 1.32 -2.29 10.85
CA ILE A 243 2.07 -3.55 10.95
C ILE A 243 1.51 -4.57 9.97
N GLN A 244 2.33 -5.02 9.02
CA GLN A 244 1.94 -6.02 8.03
C GLN A 244 3.07 -7.02 7.79
N GLU A 245 2.69 -8.27 7.53
CA GLU A 245 3.60 -9.31 7.06
C GLU A 245 3.66 -9.30 5.53
N ILE A 246 4.87 -9.17 4.97
CA ILE A 246 5.12 -9.18 3.54
C ILE A 246 6.45 -9.88 3.23
N SER A 247 6.43 -10.79 2.25
CA SER A 247 7.63 -11.46 1.73
C SER A 247 8.53 -12.09 2.80
N GLY A 248 7.93 -12.60 3.87
CA GLY A 248 8.65 -13.27 4.96
C GLY A 248 9.35 -12.34 5.94
N ASP A 249 8.91 -11.09 6.05
CA ASP A 249 9.30 -10.11 7.07
C ASP A 249 8.09 -9.32 7.56
N ILE A 250 8.21 -8.59 8.66
CA ILE A 250 7.21 -7.63 9.12
C ILE A 250 7.67 -6.22 8.78
N VAL A 251 6.79 -5.47 8.10
CA VAL A 251 6.95 -4.02 7.87
C VAL A 251 6.06 -3.26 8.83
N TYR A 252 6.57 -2.17 9.38
CA TYR A 252 5.85 -1.28 10.28
C TYR A 252 6.31 0.18 10.12
N LEU A 253 5.48 1.11 10.55
CA LEU A 253 5.82 2.54 10.57
C LEU A 253 6.46 2.89 11.92
N ALA A 254 7.75 3.21 11.87
CA ALA A 254 8.50 3.76 12.99
C ALA A 254 8.46 5.31 12.97
N PRO A 255 8.89 6.00 14.04
CA PRO A 255 8.96 7.47 14.06
C PRO A 255 9.80 8.08 12.94
N ASP A 256 10.80 7.35 12.47
CA ASP A 256 11.76 7.77 11.45
C ASP A 256 11.50 7.18 10.04
N GLY A 257 10.36 6.52 9.85
CA GLY A 257 9.96 5.96 8.55
C GLY A 257 9.58 4.49 8.61
N LEU A 258 9.46 3.86 7.44
CA LEU A 258 9.15 2.42 7.35
C LEU A 258 10.40 1.59 7.69
N ARG A 259 10.19 0.56 8.49
CA ARG A 259 11.22 -0.39 8.91
C ARG A 259 10.74 -1.83 8.78
N THR A 260 11.70 -2.75 8.78
CA THR A 260 11.43 -4.19 8.87
C THR A 260 12.01 -4.77 10.15
N ILE A 261 11.40 -5.86 10.63
CA ILE A 261 11.87 -6.55 11.84
C ILE A 261 13.24 -7.19 11.59
N ALA A 262 13.43 -7.89 10.48
CA ALA A 262 14.72 -8.54 10.18
C ALA A 262 15.86 -7.51 10.01
N GLY A 263 15.56 -6.33 9.46
CA GLY A 263 16.50 -5.21 9.40
C GLY A 263 16.87 -4.71 10.79
N THR A 264 15.88 -4.51 11.64
CA THR A 264 16.06 -3.99 13.00
C THR A 264 16.83 -4.97 13.90
N GLU A 265 16.53 -6.27 13.85
CA GLU A 265 17.25 -7.30 14.63
C GLU A 265 18.73 -7.42 14.24
N ARG A 266 19.05 -7.29 12.94
CA ARG A 266 20.40 -7.57 12.44
C ARG A 266 21.39 -6.43 12.66
N ILE A 267 20.95 -5.19 12.63
CA ILE A 267 21.85 -4.04 12.54
C ILE A 267 22.14 -3.44 13.91
N GLY A 268 21.22 -3.53 14.89
CA GLY A 268 21.40 -2.92 16.21
C GLY A 268 21.64 -1.39 16.18
N ASP A 269 21.79 -0.81 15.00
CA ASP A 269 22.07 0.58 14.75
C ASP A 269 20.89 1.26 14.04
N VAL A 270 20.51 2.41 14.58
CA VAL A 270 19.25 3.10 14.27
C VAL A 270 19.21 3.64 12.84
N GLU A 271 20.34 4.06 12.28
CA GLU A 271 20.36 4.76 11.00
C GLU A 271 20.24 3.86 9.74
N LEU A 272 20.64 2.61 9.82
CA LEU A 272 20.75 1.72 8.66
C LEU A 272 19.51 0.85 8.39
N GLY A 273 18.52 0.88 9.27
CA GLY A 273 17.36 -0.02 9.18
C GLY A 273 16.12 0.56 8.48
N THR A 274 16.12 1.84 8.11
CA THR A 274 14.97 2.48 7.45
C THR A 274 14.93 2.11 5.97
N ILE A 275 13.86 1.46 5.53
CA ILE A 275 13.68 1.05 4.13
C ILE A 275 13.11 2.17 3.26
N SER A 276 12.52 3.21 3.86
CA SER A 276 11.82 4.30 3.17
C SER A 276 12.63 5.59 3.00
N LYS A 277 13.96 5.55 3.14
CA LYS A 277 14.81 6.74 3.11
C LYS A 277 14.57 7.60 1.87
N GLN A 278 14.39 6.98 0.71
CA GLN A 278 14.17 7.69 -0.56
C GLN A 278 12.88 8.53 -0.60
N ILE A 279 11.90 8.23 0.27
CA ILE A 279 10.63 8.97 0.37
C ILE A 279 10.45 9.64 1.73
N GLN A 280 11.50 9.75 2.53
CA GLN A 280 11.44 10.33 3.88
C GLN A 280 10.76 11.71 3.92
N PRO A 281 11.04 12.66 3.01
CA PRO A 281 10.36 13.95 2.99
C PRO A 281 8.84 13.84 2.82
N ARG A 282 8.35 12.74 2.26
CA ARG A 282 6.93 12.44 2.15
C ARG A 282 6.34 11.99 3.48
N LEU A 283 7.06 11.15 4.22
CA LEU A 283 6.62 10.61 5.50
C LEU A 283 6.71 11.62 6.65
N ASP A 284 7.65 12.56 6.60
CA ASP A 284 7.83 13.60 7.63
C ASP A 284 6.66 14.61 7.68
N ASN A 285 5.98 14.82 6.56
CA ASN A 285 4.92 15.81 6.41
C ASN A 285 3.50 15.22 6.45
N VAL A 286 3.34 13.98 6.87
CA VAL A 286 2.04 13.31 6.91
C VAL A 286 1.42 13.40 8.29
N THR A 287 0.12 13.70 8.33
CA THR A 287 -0.69 13.54 9.54
C THR A 287 -0.79 12.05 9.86
N ARG A 288 -0.24 11.65 11.01
CA ARG A 288 -0.19 10.25 11.45
C ARG A 288 -1.46 9.84 12.19
N ASP A 289 -2.58 10.40 11.80
CA ASP A 289 -3.87 10.10 12.37
C ASP A 289 -4.63 9.12 11.48
N ARG A 290 -5.25 8.12 12.07
CA ARG A 290 -6.02 7.05 11.40
C ARG A 290 -5.29 6.35 10.26
N ILE A 291 -4.03 6.02 10.50
CA ILE A 291 -3.24 5.20 9.57
C ILE A 291 -3.93 3.86 9.32
N SER A 292 -3.96 3.42 8.08
CA SER A 292 -4.36 2.05 7.72
C SER A 292 -3.42 1.48 6.68
N SER A 293 -3.23 0.19 6.68
CA SER A 293 -2.33 -0.48 5.73
C SER A 293 -2.90 -1.81 5.26
N LEU A 294 -2.39 -2.26 4.14
CA LEU A 294 -2.70 -3.58 3.59
C LEU A 294 -1.53 -4.11 2.75
N VAL A 295 -1.57 -5.41 2.49
CA VAL A 295 -0.63 -6.08 1.60
C VAL A 295 -1.39 -6.70 0.43
N ILE A 296 -0.87 -6.49 -0.79
CA ILE A 296 -1.29 -7.19 -1.99
C ILE A 296 -0.21 -8.22 -2.31
N ARG A 297 -0.47 -9.48 -1.97
CA ARG A 297 0.52 -10.56 -2.08
C ARG A 297 0.93 -10.83 -3.52
N LYS A 298 -0.03 -10.85 -4.43
CA LYS A 298 0.20 -11.05 -5.87
C LYS A 298 1.19 -10.04 -6.47
N LYS A 299 1.27 -8.82 -5.90
CA LYS A 299 2.15 -7.74 -6.37
C LYS A 299 3.38 -7.54 -5.48
N SER A 300 3.56 -8.32 -4.41
CA SER A 300 4.57 -8.07 -3.36
C SER A 300 4.56 -6.61 -2.91
N GLN A 301 3.37 -6.09 -2.66
CA GLN A 301 3.11 -4.67 -2.47
C GLN A 301 2.53 -4.40 -1.08
N TYR A 302 3.10 -3.42 -0.39
CA TYR A 302 2.59 -2.83 0.83
C TYR A 302 1.99 -1.46 0.50
N ARG A 303 0.77 -1.21 0.95
CA ARG A 303 0.12 0.10 0.85
C ARG A 303 -0.12 0.65 2.24
N LEU A 304 0.28 1.89 2.46
CA LEU A 304 0.07 2.63 3.69
C LEU A 304 -0.70 3.90 3.39
N PHE A 305 -1.81 4.12 4.09
CA PHE A 305 -2.70 5.24 3.87
C PHE A 305 -2.69 6.18 5.08
N PHE A 306 -2.69 7.47 4.79
CA PHE A 306 -2.72 8.57 5.76
C PHE A 306 -3.92 9.49 5.48
N PRO A 307 -5.15 8.99 5.53
CA PRO A 307 -6.29 9.76 5.06
C PRO A 307 -6.54 11.03 5.85
N GLY A 308 -6.27 11.03 7.16
CA GLY A 308 -6.62 12.12 8.05
C GLY A 308 -8.12 12.47 8.00
N ASP A 309 -8.74 12.89 9.07
CA ASP A 309 -10.18 13.16 9.10
C ASP A 309 -10.62 14.36 8.28
N SER A 310 -9.73 15.36 8.16
CA SER A 310 -10.03 16.65 7.49
C SER A 310 -9.75 16.66 6.00
N GLN A 311 -9.11 15.63 5.44
CA GLN A 311 -8.77 15.58 4.02
C GLN A 311 -9.98 15.20 3.17
N SER A 312 -10.16 15.87 2.04
CA SER A 312 -11.07 15.40 0.99
C SER A 312 -10.52 14.13 0.36
N GLU A 313 -11.37 13.31 -0.26
CA GLU A 313 -10.92 12.10 -0.96
C GLU A 313 -9.87 12.40 -2.04
N SER A 314 -10.05 13.49 -2.79
CA SER A 314 -9.10 13.90 -3.84
C SER A 314 -7.73 14.34 -3.30
N ALA A 315 -7.64 14.71 -2.02
CA ALA A 315 -6.38 15.10 -1.35
C ALA A 315 -5.83 13.98 -0.45
N ALA A 316 -6.63 12.96 -0.17
CA ALA A 316 -6.20 11.82 0.63
C ALA A 316 -5.00 11.15 0.01
N SER A 317 -4.04 10.80 0.82
CA SER A 317 -2.74 10.32 0.37
C SER A 317 -2.31 9.05 1.08
N GLY A 318 -1.45 8.32 0.41
CA GLY A 318 -0.79 7.14 0.92
C GLY A 318 0.49 6.87 0.13
N VAL A 319 1.15 5.79 0.48
CA VAL A 319 2.38 5.34 -0.13
C VAL A 319 2.23 3.88 -0.55
N ILE A 320 2.71 3.60 -1.73
CA ILE A 320 2.88 2.23 -2.24
C ILE A 320 4.36 1.88 -2.11
N GLY A 321 4.67 0.76 -1.47
CA GLY A 321 6.00 0.16 -1.45
C GLY A 321 5.96 -1.20 -2.12
N VAL A 322 6.84 -1.46 -3.07
CA VAL A 322 6.96 -2.74 -3.78
C VAL A 322 8.33 -3.33 -3.53
N ILE A 323 8.36 -4.60 -3.14
CA ILE A 323 9.61 -5.34 -2.97
C ILE A 323 10.04 -5.90 -4.31
N LYS A 324 11.27 -5.56 -4.73
CA LYS A 324 11.90 -6.13 -5.92
C LYS A 324 13.08 -7.01 -5.56
N SER A 325 13.10 -8.20 -6.14
CA SER A 325 14.26 -9.10 -6.11
C SER A 325 15.15 -8.83 -7.34
N GLY A 326 16.47 -8.90 -7.18
CA GLY A 326 17.41 -8.81 -8.31
C GLY A 326 18.09 -7.46 -8.52
N VAL A 327 18.00 -6.52 -7.58
CA VAL A 327 18.89 -5.35 -7.54
C VAL A 327 20.25 -5.82 -7.04
N GLU A 328 21.37 -5.37 -7.67
CA GLU A 328 22.72 -5.68 -7.21
C GLU A 328 22.85 -5.35 -5.72
N GLY A 329 22.96 -6.38 -4.87
CA GLY A 329 23.13 -6.25 -3.43
C GLY A 329 21.95 -6.67 -2.55
N GLY A 330 20.81 -7.15 -3.06
CA GLY A 330 19.74 -7.70 -2.23
C GLY A 330 18.32 -7.35 -2.63
N VAL A 331 17.41 -7.37 -1.66
CA VAL A 331 16.01 -6.98 -1.81
C VAL A 331 15.93 -5.45 -1.73
N GLY A 332 15.47 -4.81 -2.81
CA GLY A 332 15.25 -3.37 -2.88
C GLY A 332 13.76 -3.03 -2.72
N TRP A 333 13.48 -1.83 -2.19
CA TRP A 333 12.16 -1.25 -2.15
C TRP A 333 12.04 -0.11 -3.18
N GLU A 334 10.96 -0.10 -3.91
CA GLU A 334 10.58 1.02 -4.77
C GLU A 334 9.23 1.58 -4.32
N TYR A 335 9.13 2.90 -4.30
CA TYR A 335 7.96 3.59 -3.77
C TYR A 335 7.25 4.44 -4.80
N ALA A 336 5.96 4.71 -4.52
CA ALA A 336 5.14 5.65 -5.27
C ALA A 336 4.09 6.28 -4.33
N ASP A 337 3.55 7.45 -4.72
CA ASP A 337 2.42 8.08 -4.04
C ASP A 337 1.09 7.50 -4.56
N ILE A 338 0.14 7.30 -3.65
CA ILE A 338 -1.25 7.02 -3.97
C ILE A 338 -2.11 8.20 -3.52
N ILE A 339 -2.90 8.77 -4.44
CA ILE A 339 -3.71 9.96 -4.19
C ILE A 339 -5.15 9.68 -4.65
N GLY A 340 -6.13 10.15 -3.88
CA GLY A 340 -7.55 10.00 -4.22
C GLY A 340 -8.19 8.72 -3.66
N MET A 341 -7.50 8.00 -2.77
CA MET A 341 -8.03 6.86 -2.05
C MET A 341 -8.01 7.14 -0.56
N LYS A 342 -9.17 7.07 0.10
CA LYS A 342 -9.35 7.42 1.52
C LYS A 342 -9.92 6.26 2.34
N PRO A 343 -9.13 5.22 2.63
CA PRO A 343 -9.57 4.11 3.48
C PRO A 343 -9.63 4.50 4.96
N ALA A 344 -10.73 4.20 5.62
CA ALA A 344 -10.83 4.28 7.09
C ALA A 344 -10.20 3.05 7.76
N CYS A 345 -10.34 1.89 7.12
CA CYS A 345 -9.74 0.62 7.53
C CYS A 345 -9.53 -0.27 6.29
N CYS A 346 -8.62 -1.22 6.39
CA CYS A 346 -8.25 -2.10 5.27
C CYS A 346 -8.18 -3.56 5.72
N ALA A 347 -8.44 -4.45 4.77
CA ALA A 347 -8.16 -5.88 4.93
C ALA A 347 -7.78 -6.50 3.59
N SER A 348 -6.93 -7.52 3.64
CA SER A 348 -6.63 -8.39 2.50
C SER A 348 -6.68 -9.86 2.93
N GLY A 349 -7.28 -10.69 2.10
CA GLY A 349 -7.44 -12.11 2.38
C GLY A 349 -7.90 -12.85 1.13
N PHE A 350 -8.38 -14.06 1.31
CA PHE A 350 -8.88 -14.88 0.21
C PHE A 350 -10.37 -15.13 0.36
N ILE A 351 -11.11 -14.91 -0.73
CA ILE A 351 -12.51 -15.29 -0.88
C ILE A 351 -12.58 -16.27 -2.03
N SER A 352 -13.08 -17.47 -1.77
CA SER A 352 -13.16 -18.56 -2.77
C SER A 352 -11.84 -18.78 -3.55
N GLY A 353 -10.70 -18.71 -2.84
CA GLY A 353 -9.38 -18.89 -3.40
C GLY A 353 -8.80 -17.70 -4.17
N THR A 354 -9.55 -16.61 -4.30
CA THR A 354 -9.09 -15.37 -4.96
C THR A 354 -8.66 -14.33 -3.94
N GLU A 355 -7.46 -13.77 -4.11
CA GLU A 355 -7.00 -12.66 -3.25
C GLU A 355 -7.94 -11.48 -3.42
N THR A 356 -8.58 -11.09 -2.32
CA THR A 356 -9.55 -10.00 -2.25
C THR A 356 -9.02 -8.92 -1.31
N ILE A 357 -8.95 -7.71 -1.84
CA ILE A 357 -8.47 -6.53 -1.11
C ILE A 357 -9.66 -5.60 -0.92
N VAL A 358 -9.99 -5.30 0.32
CA VAL A 358 -11.11 -4.44 0.66
C VAL A 358 -10.71 -3.30 1.59
N HIS A 359 -11.45 -2.21 1.51
CA HIS A 359 -11.35 -1.13 2.49
C HIS A 359 -12.73 -0.61 2.85
N GLY A 360 -12.87 -0.15 4.08
CA GLY A 360 -14.04 0.58 4.53
C GLY A 360 -13.88 2.08 4.27
N GLY A 361 -14.92 2.70 3.76
CA GLY A 361 -14.98 4.14 3.51
C GLY A 361 -15.44 4.95 4.73
N TYR A 362 -15.40 6.27 4.60
CA TYR A 362 -15.97 7.22 5.56
C TYR A 362 -17.46 7.49 5.30
N ASP A 363 -18.00 6.93 4.24
CA ASP A 363 -19.34 7.12 3.68
C ASP A 363 -20.26 5.91 3.88
N GLY A 364 -19.82 4.92 4.64
CA GLY A 364 -20.60 3.73 4.96
C GLY A 364 -20.56 2.62 3.92
N TYR A 365 -19.72 2.73 2.88
CA TYR A 365 -19.50 1.66 1.94
C TYR A 365 -18.22 0.86 2.23
N VAL A 366 -18.23 -0.38 1.83
CA VAL A 366 -17.04 -1.21 1.68
C VAL A 366 -16.69 -1.26 0.20
N TYR A 367 -15.41 -1.04 -0.09
CA TYR A 367 -14.89 -1.02 -1.45
C TYR A 367 -13.94 -2.19 -1.68
N LYS A 368 -13.98 -2.75 -2.88
CA LYS A 368 -13.04 -3.75 -3.38
C LYS A 368 -12.00 -3.04 -4.22
N GLN A 369 -10.75 -3.14 -3.85
CA GLN A 369 -9.61 -2.59 -4.58
C GLN A 369 -9.17 -3.55 -5.70
N GLU A 370 -8.37 -3.06 -6.64
CA GLU A 370 -7.86 -3.80 -7.78
C GLU A 370 -8.97 -4.36 -8.70
N ASP A 371 -10.10 -3.69 -8.76
CA ASP A 371 -11.31 -4.20 -9.40
C ASP A 371 -11.64 -3.50 -10.73
N THR A 372 -11.36 -2.20 -10.82
CA THR A 372 -11.71 -1.38 -11.98
C THR A 372 -10.57 -0.46 -12.42
N SER A 373 -10.75 0.29 -13.50
CA SER A 373 -9.82 1.33 -13.94
C SER A 373 -10.10 2.71 -13.33
N LYS A 374 -11.11 2.83 -12.43
CA LYS A 374 -11.57 4.10 -11.83
C LYS A 374 -11.71 3.98 -10.32
N PHE A 375 -11.75 5.10 -9.63
CA PHE A 375 -12.10 5.20 -8.21
C PHE A 375 -13.61 5.39 -8.08
N ASP A 376 -14.36 4.30 -7.94
CA ASP A 376 -15.83 4.29 -7.85
C ASP A 376 -16.49 5.21 -8.91
N GLY A 377 -16.10 5.06 -10.18
CA GLY A 377 -16.58 5.85 -11.30
C GLY A 377 -15.79 7.13 -11.61
N THR A 378 -14.94 7.61 -10.70
CA THR A 378 -14.08 8.78 -10.92
C THR A 378 -12.76 8.36 -11.59
N ASN A 379 -12.34 9.08 -12.62
CA ASN A 379 -11.08 8.79 -13.31
C ASN A 379 -9.90 8.92 -12.37
N ILE A 380 -8.92 8.02 -12.50
CA ILE A 380 -7.67 8.07 -11.76
C ILE A 380 -6.74 9.06 -12.45
N SER A 381 -6.33 10.12 -11.73
CA SER A 381 -5.29 11.01 -12.21
C SER A 381 -3.93 10.43 -11.85
N ALA A 382 -3.20 9.92 -12.83
CA ALA A 382 -1.88 9.37 -12.65
C ALA A 382 -0.81 10.25 -13.29
N LEU A 383 0.36 10.34 -12.66
CA LEU A 383 1.44 11.21 -13.10
C LEU A 383 2.80 10.55 -12.86
N TYR A 384 3.62 10.55 -13.90
CA TYR A 384 5.04 10.26 -13.84
C TYR A 384 5.84 11.47 -14.29
N GLU A 385 6.88 11.86 -13.56
CA GLU A 385 7.83 12.90 -13.97
C GLU A 385 9.26 12.44 -13.71
N SER A 386 10.07 12.46 -14.76
CA SER A 386 11.48 12.09 -14.69
C SER A 386 12.35 13.18 -14.08
N PRO A 387 13.53 12.85 -13.57
CA PRO A 387 14.59 13.83 -13.33
C PRO A 387 14.92 14.64 -14.59
N ALA A 388 15.59 15.77 -14.40
CA ALA A 388 16.13 16.54 -15.50
C ALA A 388 17.46 15.90 -15.99
N TYR A 389 17.42 15.28 -17.14
CA TYR A 389 18.58 14.61 -17.74
C TYR A 389 19.49 15.59 -18.44
N THR A 390 20.77 15.51 -18.18
CA THR A 390 21.82 16.28 -18.85
C THR A 390 22.35 15.61 -20.13
N MET A 391 22.02 14.33 -20.30
CA MET A 391 22.45 13.53 -21.46
C MET A 391 23.99 13.65 -21.78
N GLY A 392 24.78 13.61 -20.72
CA GLY A 392 26.24 13.63 -20.74
C GLY A 392 26.85 14.98 -20.49
N ASP A 393 26.65 16.00 -21.34
CA ASP A 393 27.29 17.33 -21.22
C ASP A 393 26.25 18.42 -20.91
N VAL A 394 26.33 19.02 -19.71
CA VAL A 394 25.47 20.13 -19.27
C VAL A 394 25.62 21.38 -20.10
N GLY A 395 26.86 21.64 -20.62
CA GLY A 395 27.17 22.83 -21.44
C GLY A 395 26.74 22.72 -22.90
N LEU A 396 26.26 21.55 -23.32
CA LEU A 396 25.79 21.30 -24.67
C LEU A 396 24.27 21.40 -24.77
N ARG A 397 23.79 22.24 -25.68
CA ARG A 397 22.37 22.34 -25.98
C ARG A 397 21.93 21.12 -26.82
N LYS A 398 20.80 20.47 -26.42
CA LYS A 398 20.22 19.32 -27.13
C LYS A 398 19.00 19.80 -27.91
N MET A 399 19.00 19.59 -29.21
CA MET A 399 17.84 19.80 -30.07
C MET A 399 17.12 18.47 -30.20
N MET A 400 15.96 18.37 -29.58
CA MET A 400 15.17 17.13 -29.53
C MET A 400 14.52 16.85 -30.88
N GLN A 401 14.48 15.58 -31.29
CA GLN A 401 13.94 15.15 -32.56
C GLN A 401 12.76 14.20 -32.36
N ARG A 402 12.92 13.21 -31.48
CA ARG A 402 11.95 12.15 -31.30
C ARG A 402 12.05 11.55 -29.90
N ILE A 403 10.89 11.10 -29.41
CA ILE A 403 10.78 10.16 -28.29
C ILE A 403 10.22 8.84 -28.79
N ILE A 404 10.74 7.74 -28.27
CA ILE A 404 10.25 6.38 -28.56
C ILE A 404 9.88 5.76 -27.22
N TRP A 405 8.59 5.57 -27.01
CA TRP A 405 8.06 4.93 -25.81
C TRP A 405 8.06 3.41 -25.95
N ASN A 406 8.46 2.72 -24.88
CA ASN A 406 8.27 1.29 -24.71
C ASN A 406 7.27 1.08 -23.58
N TYR A 407 6.15 0.47 -23.89
CA TYR A 407 5.04 0.30 -22.98
C TYR A 407 4.35 -1.07 -23.15
N ASN A 408 3.49 -1.38 -22.21
CA ASN A 408 2.53 -2.48 -22.31
C ASN A 408 1.18 -1.95 -21.82
N ASN A 409 0.15 -2.05 -22.65
CA ASN A 409 -1.19 -1.59 -22.32
C ASN A 409 -2.12 -2.79 -22.10
N GLU A 410 -3.08 -2.61 -21.21
CA GLU A 410 -4.12 -3.59 -20.92
C GLU A 410 -5.41 -3.31 -21.74
N GLY A 411 -5.47 -2.14 -22.38
CA GLY A 411 -6.55 -1.68 -23.25
C GLY A 411 -6.17 -0.40 -24.00
N PRO A 412 -7.13 0.31 -24.62
CA PRO A 412 -6.87 1.59 -25.26
C PRO A 412 -6.42 2.63 -24.23
N VAL A 413 -5.48 3.49 -24.62
CA VAL A 413 -4.91 4.54 -23.76
C VAL A 413 -5.00 5.87 -24.50
N ASP A 414 -5.44 6.91 -23.81
CA ASP A 414 -5.49 8.29 -24.26
C ASP A 414 -4.87 9.18 -23.18
N SER A 415 -3.55 9.28 -23.22
CA SER A 415 -2.75 10.02 -22.24
C SER A 415 -1.96 11.13 -22.90
N ASP A 416 -1.53 12.10 -22.13
CA ASP A 416 -0.67 13.18 -22.60
C ASP A 416 0.73 13.08 -22.00
N PHE A 417 1.77 13.37 -22.80
CA PHE A 417 3.08 13.57 -22.27
C PHE A 417 3.65 14.96 -22.62
N ARG A 418 4.56 15.44 -21.79
CA ARG A 418 5.22 16.73 -21.95
C ARG A 418 6.73 16.57 -21.87
N ILE A 419 7.42 17.30 -22.73
CA ILE A 419 8.87 17.48 -22.65
C ILE A 419 9.11 18.83 -22.00
N ARG A 420 9.92 18.87 -20.96
CA ARG A 420 10.29 20.10 -20.26
C ARG A 420 11.78 20.37 -20.43
N TYR A 421 12.11 21.57 -20.83
CA TYR A 421 13.48 22.04 -21.00
C TYR A 421 13.91 22.93 -19.85
N ASP A 422 15.15 22.76 -19.42
CA ASP A 422 15.82 23.59 -18.41
C ASP A 422 14.96 23.81 -17.16
N PHE A 423 14.50 22.69 -16.56
CA PHE A 423 13.62 22.66 -15.38
C PHE A 423 12.25 23.31 -15.57
N GLY A 424 11.76 23.39 -16.80
CA GLY A 424 10.51 24.07 -17.11
C GLY A 424 10.60 25.60 -17.02
N SER A 425 11.77 26.17 -17.27
CA SER A 425 12.02 27.59 -17.23
C SER A 425 11.04 28.37 -18.14
N THR A 426 10.40 29.38 -17.59
CA THR A 426 9.52 30.29 -18.35
C THR A 426 10.25 31.20 -19.33
N SER A 427 11.58 31.30 -19.22
CA SER A 427 12.43 32.07 -20.13
C SER A 427 12.69 31.36 -21.47
N ILE A 428 12.28 30.09 -21.58
CA ILE A 428 12.44 29.28 -22.77
C ILE A 428 11.06 28.77 -23.19
N PRO A 429 10.72 28.85 -24.49
CA PRO A 429 9.48 28.26 -24.97
C PRO A 429 9.42 26.76 -24.65
N GLN A 430 8.36 26.36 -23.95
CA GLN A 430 8.08 24.95 -23.67
C GLN A 430 7.08 24.44 -24.72
N PRO A 431 7.27 23.23 -25.27
CA PRO A 431 6.33 22.67 -26.21
C PRO A 431 4.96 22.38 -25.55
N SER A 432 3.91 22.39 -26.37
CA SER A 432 2.60 21.90 -25.94
C SER A 432 2.65 20.42 -25.59
N PRO A 433 1.70 19.91 -24.79
CA PRO A 433 1.56 18.48 -24.54
C PRO A 433 1.41 17.71 -25.87
N TYR A 434 1.98 16.53 -25.93
CA TYR A 434 1.84 15.59 -27.04
C TYR A 434 0.88 14.48 -26.65
N PRO A 435 -0.10 14.12 -27.51
CA PRO A 435 -0.98 13.00 -27.21
C PRO A 435 -0.22 11.67 -27.31
N LEU A 436 -0.44 10.80 -26.36
CA LEU A 436 0.01 9.42 -26.37
C LEU A 436 -1.22 8.51 -26.54
N ASN A 437 -1.74 8.48 -27.79
CA ASN A 437 -2.90 7.68 -28.14
C ASN A 437 -2.44 6.31 -28.58
N ILE A 438 -2.75 5.31 -27.77
CA ILE A 438 -2.42 3.92 -28.06
C ILE A 438 -3.71 3.21 -28.34
N GLY A 439 -3.98 2.98 -29.63
CA GLY A 439 -5.11 2.17 -30.06
C GLY A 439 -4.88 0.72 -29.63
N GLY A 440 -5.78 0.21 -28.82
CA GLY A 440 -5.74 -1.16 -28.40
C GLY A 440 -7.14 -1.69 -28.26
N SER A 441 -7.59 -2.49 -29.17
CA SER A 441 -8.44 -3.62 -28.84
C SER A 441 -8.12 -4.68 -29.87
N SER A 442 -7.37 -5.68 -29.47
CA SER A 442 -7.45 -6.95 -30.14
C SER A 442 -8.91 -7.40 -30.05
N ALA A 443 -9.63 -7.34 -31.18
CA ALA A 443 -10.95 -7.91 -31.26
C ALA A 443 -10.89 -9.37 -30.83
N ILE A 444 -11.57 -9.71 -29.75
CA ILE A 444 -11.68 -11.10 -29.31
C ILE A 444 -12.66 -11.79 -30.26
N TYR A 445 -12.18 -12.82 -30.96
CA TYR A 445 -13.00 -13.62 -31.85
C TYR A 445 -14.25 -14.15 -31.14
N GLY A 446 -15.41 -13.85 -31.67
CA GLY A 446 -16.70 -14.26 -31.10
C GLY A 446 -17.35 -13.31 -30.11
N THR A 447 -16.69 -12.19 -29.75
CA THR A 447 -17.27 -11.21 -28.82
C THR A 447 -17.52 -9.85 -29.45
N ASN A 448 -16.76 -9.47 -30.48
CA ASN A 448 -16.88 -8.16 -31.13
C ASN A 448 -17.69 -8.22 -32.43
N ALA A 449 -18.46 -7.16 -32.73
CA ALA A 449 -19.27 -7.08 -33.91
C ALA A 449 -18.45 -7.14 -35.21
N TYR A 450 -18.84 -8.01 -36.13
CA TYR A 450 -18.20 -8.17 -37.45
C TYR A 450 -18.32 -6.86 -38.24
N GLY A 451 -17.21 -6.32 -38.72
CA GLY A 451 -17.18 -5.10 -39.53
C GLY A 451 -16.84 -3.79 -38.77
N THR A 452 -16.85 -3.78 -37.45
CA THR A 452 -16.39 -2.64 -36.62
C THR A 452 -15.15 -2.95 -35.80
N ALA A 453 -14.84 -4.21 -35.64
CA ALA A 453 -13.67 -4.65 -34.90
C ALA A 453 -12.43 -4.65 -35.80
N VAL A 454 -11.42 -3.94 -35.44
CA VAL A 454 -10.10 -4.02 -36.09
C VAL A 454 -9.38 -5.26 -35.56
N TYR A 455 -9.16 -6.25 -36.43
CA TYR A 455 -8.23 -7.35 -36.14
C TYR A 455 -6.80 -6.77 -36.11
N GLY A 456 -6.44 -6.19 -35.01
CA GLY A 456 -5.08 -5.70 -34.75
C GLY A 456 -4.41 -6.62 -33.76
N SER A 457 -3.15 -6.96 -34.01
CA SER A 457 -2.24 -7.45 -32.97
C SER A 457 -2.35 -6.57 -31.72
N SER A 458 -2.12 -7.13 -30.53
CA SER A 458 -1.71 -6.38 -29.34
C SER A 458 -0.83 -5.24 -29.82
N GLY A 459 -1.24 -3.96 -29.58
CA GLY A 459 -0.61 -2.79 -30.19
C GLY A 459 0.89 -2.89 -30.14
N GLU A 460 1.57 -2.34 -31.16
CA GLU A 460 3.03 -2.37 -31.16
C GLU A 460 3.52 -1.86 -29.79
N PRO A 461 4.42 -2.58 -29.08
CA PRO A 461 4.90 -2.17 -27.76
C PRO A 461 5.76 -0.89 -27.80
N ILE A 462 5.79 -0.22 -28.94
CA ILE A 462 6.66 0.93 -29.23
C ILE A 462 5.85 2.01 -29.95
N VAL A 463 5.74 3.18 -29.33
CA VAL A 463 5.22 4.40 -29.96
C VAL A 463 6.34 5.37 -30.26
N ARG A 464 6.39 5.87 -31.48
CA ARG A 464 7.34 6.87 -31.95
C ARG A 464 6.63 8.20 -32.15
N GLN A 465 7.06 9.24 -31.43
CA GLN A 465 6.51 10.57 -31.51
C GLN A 465 7.62 11.60 -31.80
N SER A 466 7.46 12.41 -32.84
CA SER A 466 8.33 13.56 -33.07
C SER A 466 8.06 14.62 -32.00
N ILE A 467 9.14 15.20 -31.47
CA ILE A 467 9.09 16.23 -30.43
C ILE A 467 9.92 17.42 -30.86
N GLU A 468 9.55 18.60 -30.38
CA GLU A 468 10.16 19.87 -30.73
C GLU A 468 10.85 20.53 -29.53
N GLY A 469 11.76 21.44 -29.81
CA GLY A 469 12.39 22.27 -28.80
C GLY A 469 13.81 21.87 -28.50
N SER A 470 14.44 22.63 -27.62
CA SER A 470 15.82 22.42 -27.22
C SER A 470 16.13 22.97 -25.84
N GLY A 471 17.03 22.33 -25.14
CA GLY A 471 17.50 22.75 -23.81
C GLY A 471 18.83 22.15 -23.44
N PHE A 472 19.36 22.56 -22.31
CA PHE A 472 20.57 21.99 -21.71
C PHE A 472 20.23 20.76 -20.89
N THR A 473 19.04 20.78 -20.25
CA THR A 473 18.47 19.65 -19.56
C THR A 473 17.08 19.34 -20.10
N VAL A 474 16.68 18.06 -20.03
CA VAL A 474 15.40 17.58 -20.56
C VAL A 474 14.75 16.67 -19.51
N SER A 475 13.50 16.93 -19.17
CA SER A 475 12.67 16.02 -18.38
C SER A 475 11.41 15.61 -19.15
N VAL A 476 10.90 14.43 -18.83
CA VAL A 476 9.71 13.84 -19.45
C VAL A 476 8.65 13.69 -18.37
N ARG A 477 7.45 14.17 -18.65
CA ARG A 477 6.30 13.99 -17.78
C ARG A 477 5.19 13.32 -18.57
N LEU A 478 4.58 12.30 -17.98
CA LEU A 478 3.38 11.62 -18.48
C LEU A 478 2.22 11.91 -17.53
N ASP A 479 1.13 12.40 -18.09
CA ASP A 479 -0.14 12.63 -17.39
C ASP A 479 -1.19 11.68 -17.97
N ASP A 480 -1.77 10.81 -17.15
CA ASP A 480 -2.84 9.88 -17.53
C ASP A 480 -4.09 10.16 -16.67
N THR A 481 -5.17 10.58 -17.32
CA THR A 481 -6.41 11.00 -16.67
C THR A 481 -7.67 10.51 -17.36
N ASP A 482 -7.54 9.65 -18.34
CA ASP A 482 -8.65 9.26 -19.24
C ASP A 482 -9.65 8.28 -18.62
N GLY A 483 -9.28 7.57 -17.58
CA GLY A 483 -10.11 6.54 -16.95
C GLY A 483 -10.22 5.24 -17.75
N ALA A 484 -9.41 5.06 -18.78
CA ALA A 484 -9.26 3.82 -19.52
C ALA A 484 -8.52 2.74 -18.74
N ASP A 485 -8.18 1.62 -19.38
CA ASP A 485 -7.44 0.54 -18.74
C ASP A 485 -6.00 0.94 -18.38
N PRO A 486 -5.38 0.31 -17.38
CA PRO A 486 -4.05 0.69 -16.93
C PRO A 486 -2.99 0.57 -18.04
N ILE A 487 -2.10 1.56 -18.11
CA ILE A 487 -0.88 1.53 -18.92
C ILE A 487 0.32 1.16 -18.05
N SER A 488 1.21 0.33 -18.59
CA SER A 488 2.51 0.01 -18.00
C SER A 488 3.62 0.55 -18.90
N ILE A 489 4.34 1.55 -18.41
CA ILE A 489 5.49 2.15 -19.12
C ILE A 489 6.77 1.45 -18.66
N LYS A 490 7.56 0.95 -19.62
CA LYS A 490 8.82 0.22 -19.36
C LYS A 490 10.05 1.09 -19.53
N GLY A 491 9.95 2.10 -20.39
CA GLY A 491 11.03 3.03 -20.68
C GLY A 491 10.77 3.87 -21.91
N TYR A 492 11.72 4.70 -22.24
CA TYR A 492 11.70 5.49 -23.46
C TYR A 492 13.11 5.78 -23.95
N GLN A 493 13.22 6.15 -25.21
CA GLN A 493 14.45 6.62 -25.84
C GLN A 493 14.25 8.05 -26.32
N LEU A 494 15.24 8.88 -26.13
CA LEU A 494 15.27 10.27 -26.62
C LEU A 494 16.32 10.38 -27.71
N GLU A 495 15.90 10.82 -28.89
CA GLU A 495 16.79 11.12 -30.03
C GLU A 495 16.97 12.63 -30.12
N PHE A 496 18.20 13.07 -30.21
CA PHE A 496 18.54 14.48 -30.29
C PHE A 496 19.78 14.74 -31.18
N THR A 497 19.91 15.96 -31.62
CA THR A 497 21.13 16.46 -32.25
C THR A 497 21.83 17.46 -31.33
N PRO A 498 23.17 17.42 -31.23
CA PRO A 498 23.90 18.38 -30.44
C PRO A 498 23.81 19.77 -31.06
N GLY A 499 23.46 20.76 -30.25
CA GLY A 499 23.49 22.18 -30.60
C GLY A 499 24.79 22.85 -30.22
N GLY A 500 24.81 24.17 -30.28
CA GLY A 500 25.99 24.95 -29.86
C GLY A 500 26.26 24.89 -28.37
N ARG A 501 27.51 25.05 -27.96
CA ARG A 501 27.88 25.33 -26.57
C ARG A 501 27.62 26.79 -26.24
N ARG A 502 27.20 27.03 -25.01
CA ARG A 502 27.18 28.36 -24.42
C ARG A 502 28.51 28.65 -23.74
#